data_1791187da06a2c13af3f1f3c6e9eaef0
#
_entry.id   1791187da06a2c13af3f1f3c6e9eaef0
#
_cell.length_a   1.000
_cell.length_b   1.000
_cell.length_c   1.000
_cell.angle_alpha   90.00
_cell.angle_beta   90.00
_cell.angle_gamma   90.00
#
_symmetry.space_group_name_H-M   'P 1'
#
loop_
_entity.id
_entity.type
_entity.pdbx_description
1 polymer ?
#
loop_
_entity_poly.entity_id
_entity_poly.type
_entity_poly.pdbx_seq_one_letter_code
_entity_poly.pdbx_strand_id
1 'polypeptide(L)'
;WFKALAFNNKTQSGMKNLKSRERQARIITILRQSGSLSIAEMATIAGVSAETIRRDAHQLAENGEVEKLHGALALPHNMGETSYERRMREFAPAKIAIARAASQLVRDGDSLIIDTGTTTTFFARELRQRRNLTVITNSTEVARTLGDVGDNTVLLAGGKLQSDSGGTYGPTAVDFIARFRVKHAFLSITA
;
A
#
# COMPACT_ATOMS: atom_id res chain seq x y z
N TRP A 1 -13.71 17.09 0.82
CA TRP A 1 -14.84 16.20 1.20
C TRP A 1 -14.34 15.20 2.21
N PHE A 2 -14.27 15.63 3.47
CA PHE A 2 -13.97 14.79 4.63
C PHE A 2 -15.19 13.95 4.96
N LYS A 3 -15.18 12.65 4.69
CA LYS A 3 -16.03 11.71 5.42
C LYS A 3 -15.34 11.40 6.74
N ALA A 4 -15.85 12.00 7.81
CA ALA A 4 -15.52 11.61 9.17
C ALA A 4 -15.74 10.09 9.31
N LEU A 5 -14.66 9.34 9.45
CA LEU A 5 -14.70 7.99 9.97
C LEU A 5 -15.26 8.12 11.39
N ALA A 6 -16.46 7.59 11.61
CA ALA A 6 -17.05 7.45 12.92
C ALA A 6 -16.16 6.51 13.75
N PHE A 7 -15.17 7.08 14.40
CA PHE A 7 -14.41 6.38 15.44
C PHE A 7 -15.37 6.11 16.60
N ASN A 8 -15.66 4.83 16.80
CA ASN A 8 -16.53 4.32 17.84
C ASN A 8 -16.11 4.88 19.21
N ASN A 9 -17.03 5.55 19.90
CA ASN A 9 -16.85 6.25 21.19
C ASN A 9 -16.27 5.38 22.33
N LYS A 10 -16.16 4.07 22.14
CA LYS A 10 -15.48 3.15 23.08
C LYS A 10 -13.96 3.26 23.08
N THR A 11 -13.36 3.88 22.07
CA THR A 11 -11.89 4.00 21.93
C THR A 11 -11.33 5.21 22.69
N GLN A 12 -12.13 6.24 22.97
CA GLN A 12 -11.66 7.47 23.62
C GLN A 12 -11.42 7.35 25.13
N SER A 13 -12.05 6.39 25.80
CA SER A 13 -11.94 6.28 27.28
C SER A 13 -10.66 5.55 27.75
N GLY A 14 -9.89 4.96 26.87
CA GLY A 14 -8.85 3.99 27.24
C GLY A 14 -7.42 4.51 27.36
N MET A 15 -7.05 5.61 26.69
CA MET A 15 -5.61 5.99 26.59
C MET A 15 -5.14 6.90 27.72
N LYS A 16 -6.02 7.65 28.36
CA LYS A 16 -5.66 8.61 29.41
C LYS A 16 -5.02 7.97 30.64
N ASN A 17 -5.35 6.70 30.93
CA ASN A 17 -4.84 5.92 32.06
C ASN A 17 -3.80 4.85 31.68
N LEU A 18 -3.40 4.78 30.39
CA LEU A 18 -2.41 3.81 29.93
C LEU A 18 -1.00 4.21 30.37
N LYS A 19 -0.20 3.21 30.76
CA LYS A 19 1.24 3.37 30.93
C LYS A 19 1.87 3.76 29.59
N SER A 20 3.04 4.44 29.61
CA SER A 20 3.66 4.97 28.40
C SER A 20 3.81 3.92 27.29
N ARG A 21 4.29 2.71 27.61
CA ARG A 21 4.47 1.63 26.61
C ARG A 21 3.17 1.18 25.96
N GLU A 22 2.09 1.07 26.72
CA GLU A 22 0.77 0.68 26.18
C GLU A 22 0.20 1.78 25.28
N ARG A 23 0.42 3.05 25.65
CA ARG A 23 0.02 4.20 24.84
C ARG A 23 0.83 4.28 23.55
N GLN A 24 2.13 4.05 23.60
CA GLN A 24 3.01 3.99 22.43
C GLN A 24 2.61 2.88 21.45
N ALA A 25 2.31 1.68 21.94
CA ALA A 25 1.80 0.60 21.09
C ALA A 25 0.48 0.96 20.41
N ARG A 26 -0.38 1.72 21.10
CA ARG A 26 -1.65 2.18 20.54
C ARG A 26 -1.49 3.29 19.52
N ILE A 27 -0.51 4.19 19.70
CA ILE A 27 -0.13 5.20 18.70
C ILE A 27 0.28 4.50 17.40
N ILE A 28 1.14 3.49 17.47
CA ILE A 28 1.56 2.70 16.30
C ILE A 28 0.36 2.04 15.63
N THR A 29 -0.57 1.48 16.41
CA THR A 29 -1.78 0.85 15.87
C THR A 29 -2.66 1.83 15.12
N ILE A 30 -2.83 3.05 15.66
CA ILE A 30 -3.61 4.12 15.02
C ILE A 30 -2.93 4.57 13.72
N LEU A 31 -1.60 4.78 13.74
CA LEU A 31 -0.83 5.16 12.55
C LEU A 31 -0.89 4.08 11.45
N ARG A 32 -0.93 2.80 11.81
CA ARG A 32 -1.14 1.71 10.84
C ARG A 32 -2.47 1.79 10.10
N GLN A 33 -3.48 2.38 10.72
CA GLN A 33 -4.82 2.51 10.14
C GLN A 33 -5.00 3.81 9.37
N SER A 34 -4.32 4.87 9.81
CA SER A 34 -4.54 6.24 9.33
C SER A 34 -3.39 6.77 8.43
N GLY A 35 -2.28 6.02 8.32
CA GLY A 35 -1.08 6.41 7.58
C GLY A 35 -0.26 7.47 8.33
N SER A 36 -0.71 8.72 8.33
CA SER A 36 -0.09 9.82 9.07
C SER A 36 -1.14 10.64 9.81
N LEU A 37 -0.78 11.19 10.96
CA LEU A 37 -1.65 12.06 11.77
C LEU A 37 -0.81 13.19 12.37
N SER A 38 -1.42 14.39 12.43
CA SER A 38 -0.83 15.49 13.19
C SER A 38 -0.77 15.17 14.68
N ILE A 39 0.15 15.84 15.40
CA ILE A 39 0.23 15.74 16.87
C ILE A 39 -1.11 16.10 17.53
N ALA A 40 -1.82 17.09 16.96
CA ALA A 40 -3.11 17.54 17.50
C ALA A 40 -4.21 16.51 17.31
N GLU A 41 -4.32 15.90 16.10
CA GLU A 41 -5.27 14.81 15.82
C GLU A 41 -4.98 13.60 16.71
N MET A 42 -3.71 13.19 16.81
CA MET A 42 -3.31 12.07 17.67
C MET A 42 -3.66 12.36 19.14
N ALA A 43 -3.42 13.57 19.64
CA ALA A 43 -3.78 13.98 21.01
C ALA A 43 -5.30 13.89 21.25
N THR A 44 -6.09 14.32 20.27
CA THR A 44 -7.55 14.23 20.30
C THR A 44 -8.03 12.77 20.34
N ILE A 45 -7.50 11.93 19.46
CA ILE A 45 -7.83 10.50 19.39
C ILE A 45 -7.41 9.77 20.68
N ALA A 46 -6.22 10.10 21.18
CA ALA A 46 -5.64 9.50 22.39
C ALA A 46 -6.25 10.04 23.70
N GLY A 47 -6.99 11.16 23.66
CA GLY A 47 -7.54 11.80 24.84
C GLY A 47 -6.48 12.29 25.84
N VAL A 48 -5.29 12.66 25.37
CA VAL A 48 -4.16 13.18 26.15
C VAL A 48 -3.68 14.51 25.59
N SER A 49 -2.78 15.21 26.32
CA SER A 49 -2.24 16.49 25.85
C SER A 49 -1.32 16.29 24.64
N ALA A 50 -1.24 17.30 23.78
CA ALA A 50 -0.29 17.34 22.66
C ALA A 50 1.16 17.15 23.13
N GLU A 51 1.48 17.66 24.33
CA GLU A 51 2.80 17.49 24.93
C GLU A 51 3.10 16.04 25.31
N THR A 52 2.10 15.30 25.80
CA THR A 52 2.22 13.87 26.06
C THR A 52 2.50 13.11 24.76
N ILE A 53 1.77 13.43 23.68
CA ILE A 53 2.02 12.82 22.37
C ILE A 53 3.40 13.19 21.82
N ARG A 54 3.88 14.43 21.99
CA ARG A 54 5.24 14.81 21.55
C ARG A 54 6.32 14.01 22.26
N ARG A 55 6.15 13.75 23.56
CA ARG A 55 7.10 12.95 24.37
C ARG A 55 7.09 11.48 23.93
N ASP A 56 5.91 10.88 23.78
CA ASP A 56 5.80 9.51 23.29
C ASP A 56 6.36 9.36 21.87
N ALA A 57 6.05 10.33 21.01
CA ALA A 57 6.57 10.40 19.64
C ALA A 57 8.09 10.55 19.57
N HIS A 58 8.68 11.24 20.55
CA HIS A 58 10.14 11.36 20.65
C HIS A 58 10.76 9.99 20.91
N GLN A 59 10.27 9.28 21.93
CA GLN A 59 10.76 7.94 22.27
C GLN A 59 10.57 6.94 21.13
N LEU A 60 9.39 6.96 20.48
CA LEU A 60 9.13 6.09 19.33
C LEU A 60 10.04 6.41 18.14
N ALA A 61 10.37 7.70 17.93
CA ALA A 61 11.29 8.10 16.86
C ALA A 61 12.74 7.70 17.15
N GLU A 62 13.19 7.81 18.40
CA GLU A 62 14.50 7.32 18.83
C GLU A 62 14.64 5.81 18.65
N ASN A 63 13.56 5.06 18.85
CA ASN A 63 13.50 3.62 18.60
C ASN A 63 13.33 3.28 17.11
N GLY A 64 13.17 4.27 16.22
CA GLY A 64 12.92 4.04 14.80
C GLY A 64 11.52 3.50 14.49
N GLU A 65 10.58 3.60 15.44
CA GLU A 65 9.22 3.06 15.31
C GLU A 65 8.24 4.04 14.66
N VAL A 66 8.56 5.33 14.64
CA VAL A 66 7.81 6.38 13.93
C VAL A 66 8.77 7.40 13.31
N GLU A 67 8.31 8.08 12.27
CA GLU A 67 8.96 9.26 11.69
C GLU A 67 8.19 10.52 12.06
N LYS A 68 8.94 11.60 12.40
CA LYS A 68 8.39 12.93 12.61
C LYS A 68 8.41 13.69 11.29
N LEU A 69 7.25 13.93 10.73
CA LEU A 69 7.04 14.87 9.62
C LEU A 69 6.67 16.23 10.20
N HIS A 70 6.76 17.33 9.42
CA HIS A 70 6.43 18.70 9.89
C HIS A 70 5.09 18.75 10.64
N GLY A 71 5.14 18.61 11.98
CA GLY A 71 3.96 18.61 12.86
C GLY A 71 3.09 17.36 12.86
N ALA A 72 3.48 16.31 12.13
CA ALA A 72 2.78 15.05 12.04
C ALA A 72 3.67 13.86 12.42
N LEU A 73 3.04 12.73 12.71
CA LEU A 73 3.65 11.43 12.91
C LEU A 73 3.23 10.49 11.79
N ALA A 74 4.18 9.74 11.29
CA ALA A 74 3.94 8.64 10.36
C ALA A 74 4.74 7.41 10.81
N LEU A 75 4.36 6.24 10.33
CA LEU A 75 5.24 5.08 10.46
C LEU A 75 6.39 5.22 9.45
N PRO A 76 7.61 4.75 9.82
CA PRO A 76 8.69 4.62 8.85
C PRO A 76 8.21 3.85 7.63
N HIS A 77 8.66 4.25 6.46
CA HIS A 77 8.20 3.72 5.17
C HIS A 77 8.15 2.18 5.12
N ASN A 78 9.01 1.53 5.90
CA ASN A 78 9.12 0.07 6.02
C ASN A 78 8.18 -0.56 7.05
N MET A 79 7.58 0.20 8.00
CA MET A 79 6.72 -0.32 9.07
C MET A 79 5.22 -0.07 8.85
N GLY A 80 4.86 0.87 7.96
CA GLY A 80 3.47 1.18 7.62
C GLY A 80 2.82 0.16 6.67
N GLU A 81 3.64 -0.54 5.90
CA GLU A 81 3.16 -1.51 4.95
C GLU A 81 3.00 -2.87 5.62
N THR A 82 1.76 -3.34 5.73
CA THR A 82 1.48 -4.73 6.11
C THR A 82 2.13 -5.66 5.11
N SER A 83 2.58 -6.85 5.54
CA SER A 83 3.17 -7.83 4.63
C SER A 83 2.25 -8.06 3.41
N TYR A 84 2.83 -8.31 2.26
CA TYR A 84 2.07 -8.53 1.02
C TYR A 84 0.96 -9.58 1.18
N GLU A 85 1.24 -10.68 1.88
CA GLU A 85 0.26 -11.75 2.12
C GLU A 85 -0.92 -11.29 2.98
N ARG A 86 -0.67 -10.44 3.98
CA ARG A 86 -1.74 -9.85 4.78
C ARG A 86 -2.60 -8.94 3.91
N ARG A 87 -2.00 -8.05 3.13
CA ARG A 87 -2.72 -7.17 2.19
C ARG A 87 -3.48 -7.97 1.12
N MET A 88 -2.99 -9.14 0.69
CA MET A 88 -3.71 -10.03 -0.22
C MET A 88 -5.03 -10.54 0.38
N ARG A 89 -5.08 -10.76 1.69
CA ARG A 89 -6.31 -11.23 2.38
C ARG A 89 -7.26 -10.09 2.73
N GLU A 90 -6.72 -8.91 3.06
CA GLU A 90 -7.52 -7.73 3.41
C GLU A 90 -8.33 -7.27 2.21
N PHE A 91 -9.63 -7.13 2.41
CA PHE A 91 -10.59 -6.70 1.39
C PHE A 91 -10.54 -7.51 0.08
N ALA A 92 -10.15 -8.78 0.12
CA ALA A 92 -10.03 -9.63 -1.07
C ALA A 92 -11.30 -9.64 -1.95
N PRO A 93 -12.53 -9.71 -1.43
CA PRO A 93 -13.74 -9.63 -2.27
C PRO A 93 -13.84 -8.34 -3.07
N ALA A 94 -13.51 -7.19 -2.48
CA ALA A 94 -13.53 -5.89 -3.17
C ALA A 94 -12.45 -5.83 -4.27
N LYS A 95 -11.23 -6.32 -3.98
CA LYS A 95 -10.15 -6.40 -4.97
C LYS A 95 -10.50 -7.30 -6.14
N ILE A 96 -11.14 -8.43 -5.90
CA ILE A 96 -11.63 -9.33 -6.95
C ILE A 96 -12.69 -8.63 -7.80
N ALA A 97 -13.64 -7.91 -7.20
CA ALA A 97 -14.65 -7.17 -7.92
C ALA A 97 -14.03 -6.08 -8.82
N ILE A 98 -13.07 -5.32 -8.31
CA ILE A 98 -12.30 -4.32 -9.07
C ILE A 98 -11.54 -5.00 -10.21
N ALA A 99 -10.86 -6.10 -9.94
CA ALA A 99 -10.09 -6.85 -10.94
C ALA A 99 -10.96 -7.34 -12.08
N ARG A 100 -12.14 -7.90 -11.79
CA ARG A 100 -13.10 -8.35 -12.79
C ARG A 100 -13.63 -7.19 -13.63
N ALA A 101 -14.01 -6.08 -13.01
CA ALA A 101 -14.47 -4.90 -13.74
C ALA A 101 -13.37 -4.35 -14.67
N ALA A 102 -12.14 -4.23 -14.16
CA ALA A 102 -11.00 -3.75 -14.94
C ALA A 102 -10.65 -4.70 -16.10
N SER A 103 -10.76 -6.01 -15.92
CA SER A 103 -10.43 -6.99 -16.97
C SER A 103 -11.35 -6.91 -18.19
N GLN A 104 -12.54 -6.35 -18.04
CA GLN A 104 -13.47 -6.12 -19.17
C GLN A 104 -12.98 -5.03 -20.14
N LEU A 105 -12.07 -4.16 -19.68
CA LEU A 105 -11.50 -3.10 -20.51
C LEU A 105 -10.40 -3.63 -21.43
N VAL A 106 -9.86 -4.82 -21.15
CA VAL A 106 -8.72 -5.40 -21.86
C VAL A 106 -9.21 -6.42 -22.91
N ARG A 107 -8.64 -6.35 -24.08
CA ARG A 107 -8.89 -7.28 -25.19
C ARG A 107 -7.60 -8.04 -25.52
N ASP A 108 -7.75 -9.17 -26.21
CA ASP A 108 -6.62 -9.91 -26.72
C ASP A 108 -5.77 -9.00 -27.65
N GLY A 109 -4.45 -9.11 -27.54
CA GLY A 109 -3.51 -8.29 -28.26
C GLY A 109 -3.23 -6.92 -27.68
N ASP A 110 -3.87 -6.52 -26.58
CA ASP A 110 -3.63 -5.21 -25.96
C ASP A 110 -2.26 -5.11 -25.30
N SER A 111 -1.73 -3.87 -25.26
CA SER A 111 -0.51 -3.55 -24.52
C SER A 111 -0.85 -2.84 -23.20
N LEU A 112 -0.19 -3.28 -22.11
CA LEU A 112 -0.52 -2.86 -20.75
C LEU A 112 0.74 -2.49 -19.96
N ILE A 113 0.63 -1.46 -19.12
CA ILE A 113 1.50 -1.30 -17.96
C ILE A 113 0.68 -1.72 -16.73
N ILE A 114 1.23 -2.63 -15.92
CA ILE A 114 0.60 -3.09 -14.68
C ILE A 114 1.61 -2.90 -13.54
N ASP A 115 1.27 -2.02 -12.60
CA ASP A 115 2.09 -1.75 -11.42
C ASP A 115 1.99 -2.86 -10.37
N THR A 116 2.95 -2.89 -9.46
CA THR A 116 2.94 -3.82 -8.33
C THR A 116 1.85 -3.44 -7.31
N GLY A 117 1.16 -4.45 -6.80
CA GLY A 117 0.12 -4.26 -5.79
C GLY A 117 -0.78 -5.48 -5.66
N THR A 118 -1.48 -5.58 -4.53
CA THR A 118 -2.38 -6.73 -4.32
C THR A 118 -3.61 -6.67 -5.21
N THR A 119 -4.17 -5.49 -5.49
CA THR A 119 -5.30 -5.33 -6.42
C THR A 119 -4.89 -5.65 -7.85
N THR A 120 -3.72 -5.18 -8.28
CA THR A 120 -3.18 -5.46 -9.62
C THR A 120 -2.77 -6.93 -9.77
N THR A 121 -2.43 -7.61 -8.69
CA THR A 121 -2.22 -9.07 -8.72
C THR A 121 -3.54 -9.83 -8.95
N PHE A 122 -4.64 -9.44 -8.29
CA PHE A 122 -5.95 -10.02 -8.61
C PHE A 122 -6.34 -9.72 -10.06
N PHE A 123 -6.06 -8.53 -10.55
CA PHE A 123 -6.31 -8.15 -11.94
C PHE A 123 -5.51 -9.02 -12.93
N ALA A 124 -4.21 -9.25 -12.68
CA ALA A 124 -3.41 -10.15 -13.49
C ALA A 124 -3.99 -11.59 -13.52
N ARG A 125 -4.55 -12.08 -12.42
CA ARG A 125 -5.22 -13.38 -12.38
C ARG A 125 -6.46 -13.45 -13.28
N GLU A 126 -7.27 -12.40 -13.33
CA GLU A 126 -8.42 -12.31 -14.25
C GLU A 126 -7.96 -12.24 -15.72
N LEU A 127 -6.81 -11.64 -16.01
CA LEU A 127 -6.25 -11.54 -17.36
C LEU A 127 -5.67 -12.86 -17.90
N ARG A 128 -5.54 -13.91 -17.10
CA ARG A 128 -5.06 -15.23 -17.57
C ARG A 128 -5.94 -15.83 -18.69
N GLN A 129 -7.15 -15.34 -18.84
CA GLN A 129 -8.06 -15.76 -19.93
C GLN A 129 -7.82 -15.00 -21.22
N ARG A 130 -6.97 -13.96 -21.22
CA ARG A 130 -6.61 -13.16 -22.39
C ARG A 130 -5.38 -13.73 -23.09
N ARG A 131 -5.23 -13.42 -24.36
CA ARG A 131 -4.16 -13.93 -25.20
C ARG A 131 -3.40 -12.79 -25.90
N ASN A 132 -2.14 -13.07 -26.25
CA ASN A 132 -1.29 -12.18 -27.02
C ASN A 132 -1.13 -10.79 -26.39
N LEU A 133 -1.20 -10.67 -25.08
CA LEU A 133 -0.95 -9.40 -24.39
C LEU A 133 0.53 -9.04 -24.42
N THR A 134 0.80 -7.74 -24.52
CA THR A 134 2.13 -7.20 -24.23
C THR A 134 2.05 -6.49 -22.87
N VAL A 135 2.68 -7.06 -21.85
CA VAL A 135 2.60 -6.57 -20.47
C VAL A 135 3.95 -6.06 -20.00
N ILE A 136 4.01 -4.80 -19.61
CA ILE A 136 5.16 -4.17 -18.96
C ILE A 136 4.82 -4.03 -17.48
N THR A 137 5.66 -4.52 -16.60
CA THR A 137 5.40 -4.50 -15.16
C THR A 137 6.67 -4.37 -14.35
N ASN A 138 6.56 -3.80 -13.15
CA ASN A 138 7.59 -3.86 -12.11
C ASN A 138 7.27 -4.92 -11.05
N SER A 139 6.20 -5.71 -11.22
CA SER A 139 5.74 -6.73 -10.28
C SER A 139 6.19 -8.12 -10.68
N THR A 140 6.92 -8.81 -9.81
CA THR A 140 7.30 -10.22 -10.01
C THR A 140 6.07 -11.13 -10.03
N GLU A 141 5.04 -10.82 -9.23
CA GLU A 141 3.80 -11.60 -9.19
C GLU A 141 2.97 -11.45 -10.48
N VAL A 142 2.86 -10.24 -11.02
CA VAL A 142 2.21 -10.01 -12.32
C VAL A 142 2.96 -10.73 -13.41
N ALA A 143 4.31 -10.61 -13.44
CA ALA A 143 5.14 -11.26 -14.44
C ALA A 143 4.98 -12.78 -14.40
N ARG A 144 5.03 -13.38 -13.21
CA ARG A 144 4.83 -14.83 -13.03
C ARG A 144 3.43 -15.28 -13.42
N THR A 145 2.40 -14.46 -13.11
CA THR A 145 1.00 -14.82 -13.37
C THR A 145 0.65 -14.84 -14.85
N LEU A 146 1.27 -13.98 -15.66
CA LEU A 146 0.93 -13.79 -17.07
C LEU A 146 1.98 -14.32 -18.04
N GLY A 147 3.22 -14.62 -17.56
CA GLY A 147 4.34 -15.02 -18.42
C GLY A 147 4.17 -16.39 -19.08
N ASP A 148 3.45 -17.30 -18.42
CA ASP A 148 3.31 -18.69 -18.88
C ASP A 148 1.94 -18.99 -19.51
N VAL A 149 1.14 -17.98 -19.84
CA VAL A 149 -0.22 -18.17 -20.34
C VAL A 149 -0.52 -17.30 -21.55
N GLY A 150 -1.34 -17.80 -22.45
CA GLY A 150 -2.00 -17.02 -23.50
C GLY A 150 -1.08 -16.43 -24.57
N ASP A 151 0.13 -16.98 -24.74
CA ASP A 151 1.15 -16.43 -25.67
C ASP A 151 1.49 -14.95 -25.40
N ASN A 152 1.45 -14.56 -24.12
CA ASN A 152 1.71 -13.19 -23.69
C ASN A 152 3.22 -12.88 -23.73
N THR A 153 3.54 -11.65 -24.11
CA THR A 153 4.89 -11.10 -23.96
C THR A 153 4.93 -10.27 -22.68
N VAL A 154 5.68 -10.75 -21.67
CA VAL A 154 5.81 -10.04 -20.40
C VAL A 154 7.21 -9.49 -20.22
N LEU A 155 7.30 -8.18 -20.02
CA LEU A 155 8.54 -7.44 -19.82
C LEU A 155 8.60 -6.96 -18.37
N LEU A 156 9.48 -7.57 -17.57
CA LEU A 156 9.68 -7.20 -16.17
C LEU A 156 10.76 -6.11 -16.08
N ALA A 157 10.40 -4.98 -15.47
CA ALA A 157 11.33 -3.91 -15.19
C ALA A 157 12.38 -4.36 -14.16
N GLY A 158 13.65 -4.13 -14.47
CA GLY A 158 14.75 -4.33 -13.52
C GLY A 158 14.77 -3.24 -12.46
N GLY A 159 15.52 -3.47 -11.37
CA GLY A 159 15.69 -2.49 -10.31
C GLY A 159 15.91 -3.14 -8.94
N LYS A 160 15.84 -2.34 -7.86
CA LYS A 160 15.94 -2.86 -6.50
C LYS A 160 14.65 -3.59 -6.14
N LEU A 161 14.75 -4.90 -5.92
CA LEU A 161 13.63 -5.71 -5.47
C LEU A 161 13.29 -5.37 -4.00
N GLN A 162 12.02 -5.12 -3.72
CA GLN A 162 11.48 -5.04 -2.36
C GLN A 162 10.72 -6.34 -2.06
N SER A 163 11.23 -7.10 -1.09
CA SER A 163 10.69 -8.41 -0.70
C SER A 163 9.22 -8.35 -0.27
N ASP A 164 8.83 -7.27 0.43
CA ASP A 164 7.48 -7.12 1.01
C ASP A 164 6.38 -6.83 -0.01
N SER A 165 6.74 -6.38 -1.20
CA SER A 165 5.79 -6.06 -2.26
C SER A 165 5.96 -6.93 -3.50
N GLY A 166 7.11 -7.61 -3.63
CA GLY A 166 7.49 -8.33 -4.85
C GLY A 166 7.67 -7.41 -6.06
N GLY A 167 7.89 -6.11 -5.79
CA GLY A 167 8.09 -5.10 -6.83
C GLY A 167 9.54 -4.68 -6.97
N THR A 168 9.92 -4.26 -8.18
CA THR A 168 11.20 -3.63 -8.47
C THR A 168 11.03 -2.11 -8.55
N TYR A 169 12.00 -1.38 -7.97
CA TYR A 169 11.93 0.07 -7.81
C TYR A 169 13.26 0.75 -8.15
N GLY A 170 13.19 2.09 -8.21
CA GLY A 170 14.33 2.94 -8.45
C GLY A 170 14.43 3.43 -9.90
N PRO A 171 15.47 4.25 -10.21
CA PRO A 171 15.63 4.86 -11.52
C PRO A 171 15.60 3.84 -12.68
N THR A 172 16.26 2.71 -12.52
CA THR A 172 16.30 1.65 -13.54
C THR A 172 14.89 1.16 -13.91
N ALA A 173 14.01 0.95 -12.93
CA ALA A 173 12.63 0.53 -13.18
C ALA A 173 11.84 1.62 -13.89
N VAL A 174 11.97 2.87 -13.43
CA VAL A 174 11.30 4.04 -14.03
C VAL A 174 11.75 4.24 -15.47
N ASP A 175 13.06 4.27 -15.73
CA ASP A 175 13.62 4.47 -17.05
C ASP A 175 13.24 3.35 -18.02
N PHE A 176 13.13 2.11 -17.52
CA PHE A 176 12.66 0.99 -18.33
C PHE A 176 11.21 1.18 -18.74
N ILE A 177 10.31 1.42 -17.79
CA ILE A 177 8.88 1.56 -18.04
C ILE A 177 8.58 2.77 -18.93
N ALA A 178 9.30 3.88 -18.75
CA ALA A 178 9.13 5.10 -19.53
C ALA A 178 9.38 4.96 -21.04
N ARG A 179 10.06 3.89 -21.48
CA ARG A 179 10.33 3.61 -22.91
C ARG A 179 9.11 3.09 -23.65
N PHE A 180 8.06 2.67 -22.95
CA PHE A 180 6.91 2.02 -23.57
C PHE A 180 5.73 2.98 -23.70
N ARG A 181 5.01 2.84 -24.82
CA ARG A 181 3.71 3.44 -25.04
C ARG A 181 2.70 2.30 -25.11
N VAL A 182 1.75 2.30 -24.22
CA VAL A 182 0.77 1.23 -24.08
C VAL A 182 -0.65 1.76 -24.21
N LYS A 183 -1.57 0.85 -24.47
CA LYS A 183 -2.99 1.20 -24.58
C LYS A 183 -3.61 1.48 -23.22
N HIS A 184 -3.22 0.74 -22.19
CA HIS A 184 -3.76 0.90 -20.83
C HIS A 184 -2.64 0.88 -19.77
N ALA A 185 -2.79 1.69 -18.73
CA ALA A 185 -1.95 1.64 -17.54
C ALA A 185 -2.83 1.42 -16.31
N PHE A 186 -2.52 0.37 -15.54
CA PHE A 186 -3.19 0.02 -14.29
C PHE A 186 -2.22 0.22 -13.14
N LEU A 187 -2.50 1.23 -12.32
CA LEU A 187 -1.65 1.64 -11.23
C LEU A 187 -2.34 1.33 -9.90
N SER A 188 -1.59 0.81 -8.94
CA SER A 188 -2.05 0.60 -7.57
C SER A 188 -1.62 1.79 -6.72
N ILE A 189 -2.55 2.41 -6.02
CA ILE A 189 -2.27 3.51 -5.10
C ILE A 189 -2.53 3.02 -3.70
N THR A 190 -1.54 3.13 -2.82
CA THR A 190 -1.71 2.90 -1.39
C THR A 190 -2.18 4.22 -0.78
N ALA A 191 -3.33 4.21 -0.11
CA ALA A 191 -3.91 5.34 0.59
C ALA A 191 -3.67 5.22 2.10
#